data_efd74e0adfda46b4acb61eb5f8e8a8d7
#
_entry.id   efd74e0adfda46b4acb61eb5f8e8a8d7
#
_cell.length_a   1.000
_cell.length_b   1.000
_cell.length_c   1.000
_cell.angle_alpha   90.00
_cell.angle_beta   90.00
_cell.angle_gamma   90.00
#
_symmetry.space_group_name_H-M   'P 1'
#
loop_
_entity.id
_entity.type
_entity.pdbx_description
1 polymer ?
#
loop_
_entity_poly.entity_id
_entity_poly.type
_entity_poly.pdbx_seq_one_letter_code
_entity_poly.pdbx_strand_id
1 'polypeptide(L)'
;MNLIAILDYGMGNLRSVAQAMKTAAPECDVRITHDPEVVRAAERLILPGQGAMPDCMANLRASGLLEALTEGAKNKPLLGVCVGEQMLFGHAEEGNSHGLGWFAGEVVRFRVQDARDENGAPLKVPHMGWNTVKQTRPHALWANIPDNTHYYFVHSYYVNPFDADLTVDESVYGAPFTCAVARENIFATQFHPEKSGDLGLQIYRNFAGWKP
;
A
#
# COMPACT_ATOMS: atom_id res chain seq x y z
N MET A 1 -13.50 17.12 -13.15
CA MET A 1 -13.92 16.09 -12.17
C MET A 1 -12.67 15.27 -11.90
N ASN A 2 -12.25 15.17 -10.66
CA ASN A 2 -10.97 14.53 -10.30
C ASN A 2 -11.09 13.01 -10.50
N LEU A 3 -10.51 12.48 -11.60
CA LEU A 3 -10.55 11.05 -11.92
C LEU A 3 -9.48 10.30 -11.11
N ILE A 4 -9.92 9.31 -10.35
CA ILE A 4 -9.06 8.40 -9.59
C ILE A 4 -9.19 7.01 -10.23
N ALA A 5 -8.10 6.48 -10.77
CA ALA A 5 -8.07 5.15 -11.36
C ALA A 5 -7.54 4.13 -10.34
N ILE A 6 -8.32 3.09 -10.09
CA ILE A 6 -7.91 1.90 -9.35
C ILE A 6 -7.55 0.84 -10.39
N LEU A 7 -6.29 0.42 -10.38
CA LEU A 7 -5.78 -0.52 -11.38
C LEU A 7 -6.37 -1.92 -11.18
N ASP A 8 -7.04 -2.42 -12.21
CA ASP A 8 -7.56 -3.78 -12.28
C ASP A 8 -6.66 -4.64 -13.18
N TYR A 9 -5.68 -5.26 -12.58
CA TYR A 9 -4.80 -6.24 -13.23
C TYR A 9 -5.14 -7.69 -12.81
N GLY A 10 -6.36 -7.91 -12.32
CA GLY A 10 -6.85 -9.23 -11.90
C GLY A 10 -6.53 -9.60 -10.44
N MET A 11 -5.88 -8.72 -9.68
CA MET A 11 -5.50 -8.95 -8.29
C MET A 11 -5.88 -7.76 -7.41
N GLY A 12 -6.21 -8.02 -6.14
CA GLY A 12 -6.51 -6.99 -5.17
C GLY A 12 -7.98 -6.92 -4.74
N ASN A 13 -8.21 -6.27 -3.61
CA ASN A 13 -9.55 -6.05 -3.05
C ASN A 13 -10.22 -4.80 -3.67
N LEU A 14 -10.35 -4.82 -5.01
CA LEU A 14 -10.74 -3.66 -5.82
C LEU A 14 -12.05 -3.02 -5.37
N ARG A 15 -13.06 -3.86 -5.06
CA ARG A 15 -14.40 -3.35 -4.68
C ARG A 15 -14.38 -2.62 -3.35
N SER A 16 -13.68 -3.14 -2.35
CA SER A 16 -13.57 -2.50 -1.04
C SER A 16 -12.78 -1.19 -1.13
N VAL A 17 -11.68 -1.18 -1.90
CA VAL A 17 -10.89 0.03 -2.15
C VAL A 17 -11.74 1.09 -2.86
N ALA A 18 -12.48 0.71 -3.90
CA ALA A 18 -13.36 1.63 -4.63
C ALA A 18 -14.49 2.16 -3.74
N GLN A 19 -15.10 1.31 -2.91
CA GLN A 19 -16.16 1.73 -2.01
C GLN A 19 -15.62 2.70 -0.95
N ALA A 20 -14.47 2.39 -0.36
CA ALA A 20 -13.82 3.28 0.63
C ALA A 20 -13.47 4.63 -0.01
N MET A 21 -12.89 4.63 -1.22
CA MET A 21 -12.53 5.85 -1.94
C MET A 21 -13.77 6.71 -2.27
N LYS A 22 -14.87 6.10 -2.76
CA LYS A 22 -16.14 6.78 -3.05
C LYS A 22 -16.80 7.36 -1.80
N THR A 23 -16.71 6.65 -0.67
CA THR A 23 -17.22 7.11 0.63
C THR A 23 -16.38 8.29 1.16
N ALA A 24 -15.08 8.22 1.00
CA ALA A 24 -14.15 9.24 1.50
C ALA A 24 -14.16 10.53 0.66
N ALA A 25 -14.38 10.42 -0.67
CA ALA A 25 -14.35 11.52 -1.62
C ALA A 25 -15.46 11.36 -2.69
N PRO A 26 -16.73 11.58 -2.31
CA PRO A 26 -17.88 11.39 -3.19
C PRO A 26 -17.91 12.34 -4.40
N GLU A 27 -17.16 13.43 -4.35
CA GLU A 27 -16.99 14.38 -5.44
C GLU A 27 -16.03 13.91 -6.54
N CYS A 28 -15.26 12.84 -6.30
CA CYS A 28 -14.31 12.28 -7.27
C CYS A 28 -14.98 11.24 -8.18
N ASP A 29 -14.51 11.16 -9.43
CA ASP A 29 -14.84 10.05 -10.33
C ASP A 29 -13.90 8.87 -10.06
N VAL A 30 -14.39 7.87 -9.33
CA VAL A 30 -13.59 6.69 -8.93
C VAL A 30 -13.90 5.52 -9.85
N ARG A 31 -12.90 5.09 -10.61
CA ARG A 31 -13.04 3.99 -11.57
C ARG A 31 -12.08 2.84 -11.28
N ILE A 32 -12.62 1.64 -11.22
CA ILE A 32 -11.84 0.40 -11.37
C ILE A 32 -11.64 0.20 -12.87
N THR A 33 -10.39 0.05 -13.32
CA THR A 33 -10.13 -0.01 -14.76
C THR A 33 -8.99 -0.96 -15.13
N HIS A 34 -9.17 -1.68 -16.22
CA HIS A 34 -8.16 -2.44 -16.94
C HIS A 34 -7.74 -1.74 -18.25
N ASP A 35 -8.25 -0.53 -18.51
CA ASP A 35 -7.95 0.27 -19.70
C ASP A 35 -6.75 1.20 -19.40
N PRO A 36 -5.61 1.05 -20.09
CA PRO A 36 -4.44 1.91 -19.91
C PRO A 36 -4.74 3.39 -20.27
N GLU A 37 -5.68 3.68 -21.16
CA GLU A 37 -6.03 5.08 -21.49
C GLU A 37 -6.77 5.77 -20.34
N VAL A 38 -7.59 5.04 -19.60
CA VAL A 38 -8.23 5.57 -18.37
C VAL A 38 -7.16 5.82 -17.30
N VAL A 39 -6.14 4.95 -17.17
CA VAL A 39 -5.00 5.15 -16.24
C VAL A 39 -4.19 6.39 -16.65
N ARG A 40 -3.93 6.58 -17.97
CA ARG A 40 -3.24 7.78 -18.48
C ARG A 40 -4.06 9.06 -18.26
N ALA A 41 -5.38 9.00 -18.39
CA ALA A 41 -6.26 10.14 -18.20
C ALA A 41 -6.50 10.50 -16.73
N ALA A 42 -6.29 9.56 -15.80
CA ALA A 42 -6.53 9.78 -14.39
C ALA A 42 -5.57 10.81 -13.77
N GLU A 43 -6.07 11.57 -12.80
CA GLU A 43 -5.27 12.51 -12.02
C GLU A 43 -4.55 11.83 -10.85
N ARG A 44 -5.06 10.70 -10.37
CA ARG A 44 -4.52 9.91 -9.26
C ARG A 44 -4.63 8.43 -9.55
N LEU A 45 -3.69 7.65 -9.04
CA LEU A 45 -3.63 6.21 -9.24
C LEU A 45 -3.67 5.48 -7.90
N ILE A 46 -4.38 4.36 -7.86
CA ILE A 46 -4.32 3.42 -6.73
C ILE A 46 -3.86 2.07 -7.28
N LEU A 47 -2.78 1.54 -6.70
CA LEU A 47 -2.24 0.22 -6.98
C LEU A 47 -2.57 -0.70 -5.80
N PRO A 48 -3.71 -1.39 -5.81
CA PRO A 48 -4.00 -2.41 -4.81
C PRO A 48 -3.22 -3.69 -5.12
N GLY A 49 -3.00 -4.51 -4.10
CA GLY A 49 -2.46 -5.85 -4.31
C GLY A 49 -2.96 -6.80 -3.22
N GLN A 50 -3.16 -8.07 -3.60
CA GLN A 50 -3.58 -9.13 -2.68
C GLN A 50 -3.03 -10.47 -3.15
N GLY A 51 -2.72 -11.36 -2.21
CA GLY A 51 -2.12 -12.66 -2.50
C GLY A 51 -0.59 -12.58 -2.51
N ALA A 52 0.05 -13.37 -3.35
CA ALA A 52 1.50 -13.42 -3.43
C ALA A 52 2.05 -12.33 -4.37
N MET A 53 3.16 -11.70 -3.97
CA MET A 53 3.79 -10.66 -4.80
C MET A 53 4.18 -11.14 -6.21
N PRO A 54 4.77 -12.35 -6.40
CA PRO A 54 5.08 -12.85 -7.74
C PRO A 54 3.85 -12.95 -8.66
N ASP A 55 2.69 -13.35 -8.11
CA ASP A 55 1.44 -13.43 -8.88
C ASP A 55 0.94 -12.03 -9.25
N CYS A 56 0.99 -11.08 -8.31
CA CYS A 56 0.64 -9.69 -8.58
C CYS A 56 1.51 -9.10 -9.70
N MET A 57 2.83 -9.33 -9.65
CA MET A 57 3.76 -8.84 -10.69
C MET A 57 3.53 -9.52 -12.04
N ALA A 58 3.27 -10.83 -12.07
CA ALA A 58 2.96 -11.55 -13.30
C ALA A 58 1.68 -11.03 -13.96
N ASN A 59 0.62 -10.87 -13.17
CA ASN A 59 -0.66 -10.33 -13.63
C ASN A 59 -0.53 -8.87 -14.11
N LEU A 60 0.19 -8.02 -13.38
CA LEU A 60 0.42 -6.63 -13.79
C LEU A 60 1.14 -6.55 -15.14
N ARG A 61 2.18 -7.40 -15.35
CA ARG A 61 2.90 -7.46 -16.64
C ARG A 61 1.99 -7.95 -17.78
N ALA A 62 1.13 -8.93 -17.51
CA ALA A 62 0.23 -9.50 -18.50
C ALA A 62 -0.97 -8.60 -18.83
N SER A 63 -1.38 -7.71 -17.92
CA SER A 63 -2.58 -6.86 -18.05
C SER A 63 -2.46 -5.74 -19.09
N GLY A 64 -1.23 -5.37 -19.50
CA GLY A 64 -1.00 -4.19 -20.34
C GLY A 64 -1.01 -2.86 -19.58
N LEU A 65 -1.24 -2.86 -18.26
CA LEU A 65 -1.29 -1.63 -17.46
C LEU A 65 0.07 -1.11 -16.99
N LEU A 66 1.12 -1.95 -17.06
CA LEU A 66 2.44 -1.63 -16.49
C LEU A 66 3.04 -0.34 -17.05
N GLU A 67 2.93 -0.12 -18.37
CA GLU A 67 3.47 1.09 -19.01
C GLU A 67 2.72 2.34 -18.52
N ALA A 68 1.39 2.33 -18.58
CA ALA A 68 0.55 3.46 -18.14
C ALA A 68 0.73 3.77 -16.64
N LEU A 69 0.87 2.73 -15.80
CA LEU A 69 1.21 2.89 -14.38
C LEU A 69 2.60 3.54 -14.21
N THR A 70 3.61 3.06 -14.94
CA THR A 70 4.98 3.58 -14.85
C THR A 70 5.09 5.03 -15.33
N GLU A 71 4.36 5.39 -16.38
CA GLU A 71 4.26 6.78 -16.84
C GLU A 71 3.59 7.67 -15.79
N GLY A 72 2.45 7.21 -15.26
CA GLY A 72 1.68 7.95 -14.24
C GLY A 72 2.44 8.13 -12.93
N ALA A 73 3.18 7.13 -12.49
CA ALA A 73 3.94 7.17 -11.24
C ALA A 73 5.07 8.21 -11.22
N LYS A 74 5.44 8.78 -12.37
CA LYS A 74 6.47 9.83 -12.45
C LYS A 74 5.99 11.17 -11.90
N ASN A 75 4.68 11.45 -11.93
CA ASN A 75 4.16 12.79 -11.61
C ASN A 75 2.73 12.82 -11.05
N LYS A 76 2.02 11.68 -11.00
CA LYS A 76 0.68 11.61 -10.42
C LYS A 76 0.73 11.05 -9.01
N PRO A 77 -0.09 11.56 -8.08
CA PRO A 77 -0.24 10.91 -6.79
C PRO A 77 -0.59 9.43 -6.95
N LEU A 78 0.22 8.57 -6.36
CA LEU A 78 0.04 7.11 -6.37
C LEU A 78 -0.08 6.60 -4.94
N LEU A 79 -1.14 5.83 -4.69
CA LEU A 79 -1.34 5.09 -3.44
C LEU A 79 -1.16 3.59 -3.68
N GLY A 80 -0.12 2.99 -3.09
CA GLY A 80 0.05 1.54 -3.01
C GLY A 80 -0.67 0.97 -1.78
N VAL A 81 -1.35 -0.18 -1.90
CA VAL A 81 -2.04 -0.82 -0.78
C VAL A 81 -1.66 -2.29 -0.68
N CYS A 82 -1.18 -2.69 0.49
CA CYS A 82 -0.76 -4.05 0.85
C CYS A 82 0.35 -4.57 -0.09
N VAL A 83 0.09 -5.60 -0.89
CA VAL A 83 1.06 -6.08 -1.89
C VAL A 83 1.41 -4.98 -2.90
N GLY A 84 0.52 -4.00 -3.12
CA GLY A 84 0.82 -2.83 -3.95
C GLY A 84 2.00 -1.98 -3.41
N GLU A 85 2.23 -1.94 -2.09
CA GLU A 85 3.45 -1.37 -1.50
C GLU A 85 4.66 -2.25 -1.82
N GLN A 86 4.55 -3.55 -1.63
CA GLN A 86 5.66 -4.50 -1.85
C GLN A 86 6.14 -4.49 -3.31
N MET A 87 5.21 -4.37 -4.26
CA MET A 87 5.52 -4.30 -5.69
C MET A 87 6.42 -3.13 -6.08
N LEU A 88 6.51 -2.06 -5.28
CA LEU A 88 7.37 -0.90 -5.56
C LEU A 88 8.87 -1.23 -5.40
N PHE A 89 9.22 -2.28 -4.66
CA PHE A 89 10.59 -2.69 -4.36
C PHE A 89 11.18 -3.60 -5.44
N GLY A 90 12.52 -3.75 -5.41
CA GLY A 90 13.23 -4.47 -6.47
C GLY A 90 13.20 -5.99 -6.32
N HIS A 91 13.22 -6.49 -5.08
CA HIS A 91 13.33 -7.93 -4.78
C HIS A 91 12.41 -8.32 -3.63
N ALA A 92 11.88 -9.54 -3.68
CA ALA A 92 11.11 -10.15 -2.61
C ALA A 92 11.58 -11.58 -2.33
N GLU A 93 11.72 -11.92 -1.04
CA GLU A 93 11.97 -13.31 -0.61
C GLU A 93 10.82 -14.24 -1.06
N GLU A 94 9.60 -13.72 -1.17
CA GLU A 94 8.46 -14.49 -1.66
C GLU A 94 8.67 -14.91 -3.11
N GLY A 95 8.86 -16.21 -3.31
CA GLY A 95 9.12 -16.78 -4.63
C GLY A 95 10.42 -16.31 -5.28
N ASN A 96 11.36 -15.72 -4.52
CA ASN A 96 12.58 -15.10 -5.06
C ASN A 96 12.27 -14.23 -6.29
N SER A 97 11.31 -13.32 -6.13
CA SER A 97 10.70 -12.59 -7.23
C SER A 97 11.17 -11.13 -7.33
N HIS A 98 10.89 -10.50 -8.47
CA HIS A 98 11.26 -9.11 -8.75
C HIS A 98 10.01 -8.23 -8.89
N GLY A 99 10.02 -7.09 -8.19
CA GLY A 99 9.01 -6.05 -8.33
C GLY A 99 9.35 -5.00 -9.37
N LEU A 100 8.85 -3.77 -9.16
CA LEU A 100 9.03 -2.64 -10.07
C LEU A 100 10.41 -1.98 -9.93
N GLY A 101 11.07 -2.12 -8.76
CA GLY A 101 12.38 -1.55 -8.51
C GLY A 101 12.41 -0.03 -8.42
N TRP A 102 11.28 0.60 -8.09
CA TRP A 102 11.22 2.06 -7.93
C TRP A 102 11.83 2.51 -6.61
N PHE A 103 11.75 1.67 -5.58
CA PHE A 103 12.36 1.88 -4.28
C PHE A 103 13.47 0.87 -4.02
N ALA A 104 14.61 1.36 -3.53
CA ALA A 104 15.73 0.51 -3.13
C ALA A 104 15.43 -0.18 -1.80
N GLY A 105 15.49 -1.49 -1.78
CA GLY A 105 15.18 -2.32 -0.63
C GLY A 105 14.66 -3.69 -1.04
N GLU A 106 14.23 -4.44 -0.06
CA GLU A 106 13.75 -5.80 -0.21
C GLU A 106 12.40 -6.00 0.48
N VAL A 107 11.65 -7.00 0.04
CA VAL A 107 10.46 -7.49 0.73
C VAL A 107 10.85 -8.79 1.44
N VAL A 108 10.80 -8.79 2.77
CA VAL A 108 11.32 -9.87 3.61
C VAL A 108 10.22 -10.53 4.42
N ARG A 109 10.39 -11.82 4.74
CA ARG A 109 9.44 -12.57 5.56
C ARG A 109 9.63 -12.29 7.05
N PHE A 110 8.54 -12.22 7.80
CA PHE A 110 8.61 -12.17 9.27
C PHE A 110 9.37 -13.35 9.88
N ARG A 111 10.27 -13.04 10.79
CA ARG A 111 11.07 -14.00 11.60
C ARG A 111 10.59 -13.91 13.05
N VAL A 112 9.49 -14.60 13.37
CA VAL A 112 8.82 -14.49 14.68
C VAL A 112 8.79 -15.80 15.48
N GLN A 113 9.67 -16.76 15.15
CA GLN A 113 9.66 -18.12 15.72
C GLN A 113 9.71 -18.12 17.25
N ASP A 114 10.49 -17.19 17.84
CA ASP A 114 10.70 -17.09 19.29
C ASP A 114 9.98 -15.87 19.90
N ALA A 115 9.24 -15.11 19.09
CA ALA A 115 8.51 -13.93 19.54
C ALA A 115 7.15 -14.29 20.12
N ARG A 116 6.73 -13.52 21.13
CA ARG A 116 5.44 -13.66 21.82
C ARG A 116 4.71 -12.33 21.84
N ASP A 117 3.38 -12.40 21.89
CA ASP A 117 2.54 -11.23 22.10
C ASP A 117 2.58 -10.77 23.59
N GLU A 118 1.87 -9.70 23.89
CA GLU A 118 1.74 -9.13 25.25
C GLU A 118 1.14 -10.10 26.26
N ASN A 119 0.40 -11.11 25.82
CA ASN A 119 -0.21 -12.15 26.65
C ASN A 119 0.68 -13.41 26.76
N GLY A 120 1.87 -13.39 26.16
CA GLY A 120 2.82 -14.51 26.18
C GLY A 120 2.52 -15.60 25.14
N ALA A 121 1.55 -15.43 24.25
CA ALA A 121 1.26 -16.38 23.19
C ALA A 121 2.27 -16.23 22.03
N PRO A 122 2.70 -17.35 21.39
CA PRO A 122 3.63 -17.28 20.28
C PRO A 122 3.02 -16.54 19.09
N LEU A 123 3.80 -15.61 18.51
CA LEU A 123 3.41 -14.92 17.28
C LEU A 123 3.39 -15.91 16.10
N LYS A 124 2.49 -15.67 15.16
CA LYS A 124 2.27 -16.52 13.98
C LYS A 124 2.45 -15.70 12.70
N VAL A 125 2.81 -16.37 11.63
CA VAL A 125 2.78 -15.82 10.28
C VAL A 125 1.63 -16.47 9.53
N PRO A 126 0.72 -15.69 8.92
CA PRO A 126 0.78 -14.23 8.71
C PRO A 126 0.50 -13.40 9.97
N HIS A 127 1.04 -12.18 10.03
CA HIS A 127 0.56 -11.10 10.89
C HIS A 127 -0.86 -10.75 10.43
N MET A 128 -1.86 -11.02 11.23
CA MET A 128 -3.27 -10.81 10.90
C MET A 128 -4.02 -10.18 12.07
N GLY A 129 -4.63 -9.04 11.82
CA GLY A 129 -5.43 -8.33 12.81
C GLY A 129 -5.13 -6.84 12.87
N TRP A 130 -5.61 -6.20 13.94
CA TRP A 130 -5.38 -4.79 14.20
C TRP A 130 -4.06 -4.59 14.91
N ASN A 131 -3.27 -3.63 14.44
CA ASN A 131 -2.02 -3.25 15.06
C ASN A 131 -1.80 -1.74 14.97
N THR A 132 -1.00 -1.23 15.88
CA THR A 132 -0.69 0.20 15.99
C THR A 132 0.28 0.62 14.89
N VAL A 133 0.01 1.75 14.27
CA VAL A 133 0.90 2.42 13.31
C VAL A 133 1.46 3.68 13.95
N LYS A 134 2.77 3.73 14.08
CA LYS A 134 3.52 4.88 14.57
C LYS A 134 4.01 5.72 13.40
N GLN A 135 3.59 6.97 13.34
CA GLN A 135 4.06 7.94 12.36
C GLN A 135 5.50 8.34 12.70
N THR A 136 6.45 7.99 11.86
CA THR A 136 7.87 8.32 12.07
C THR A 136 8.26 9.64 11.42
N ARG A 137 7.47 10.08 10.43
CA ARG A 137 7.68 11.32 9.69
C ARG A 137 6.35 12.00 9.36
N PRO A 138 6.29 13.34 9.33
CA PRO A 138 5.10 14.06 8.89
C PRO A 138 4.81 13.77 7.41
N HIS A 139 3.55 13.51 7.07
CA HIS A 139 3.09 13.39 5.70
C HIS A 139 1.66 13.91 5.56
N ALA A 140 1.30 14.43 4.38
CA ALA A 140 -0.02 15.00 4.14
C ALA A 140 -1.17 13.98 4.30
N LEU A 141 -0.91 12.69 4.03
CA LEU A 141 -1.89 11.64 4.21
C LEU A 141 -2.24 11.36 5.69
N TRP A 142 -1.46 11.86 6.64
CA TRP A 142 -1.73 11.77 8.08
C TRP A 142 -2.52 12.96 8.63
N ALA A 143 -2.92 13.91 7.80
CA ALA A 143 -3.72 15.05 8.25
C ALA A 143 -5.00 14.58 8.96
N ASN A 144 -5.23 15.09 10.19
CA ASN A 144 -6.35 14.73 11.07
C ASN A 144 -6.39 13.25 11.49
N ILE A 145 -5.26 12.56 11.47
CA ILE A 145 -5.12 11.18 11.97
C ILE A 145 -4.16 11.22 13.17
N PRO A 146 -4.60 10.80 14.36
CA PRO A 146 -3.73 10.71 15.52
C PRO A 146 -2.58 9.71 15.28
N ASP A 147 -1.42 9.99 15.87
CA ASP A 147 -0.33 9.01 15.92
C ASP A 147 -0.72 7.78 16.75
N ASN A 148 -0.08 6.66 16.50
CA ASN A 148 -0.36 5.37 17.16
C ASN A 148 -1.82 4.88 16.97
N THR A 149 -2.39 5.18 15.83
CA THR A 149 -3.70 4.67 15.42
C THR A 149 -3.61 3.20 15.00
N HIS A 150 -4.67 2.43 15.26
CA HIS A 150 -4.76 1.04 14.84
C HIS A 150 -5.29 0.90 13.42
N TYR A 151 -4.63 0.02 12.63
CA TYR A 151 -5.04 -0.37 11.29
C TYR A 151 -5.07 -1.89 11.15
N TYR A 152 -5.80 -2.38 10.14
CA TYR A 152 -5.92 -3.80 9.86
C TYR A 152 -4.80 -4.29 8.94
N PHE A 153 -4.08 -5.32 9.39
CA PHE A 153 -3.00 -6.00 8.68
C PHE A 153 -3.37 -7.44 8.34
N VAL A 154 -2.89 -7.94 7.22
CA VAL A 154 -2.90 -9.36 6.85
C VAL A 154 -1.78 -9.63 5.87
N HIS A 155 -0.58 -9.98 6.38
CA HIS A 155 0.61 -10.18 5.55
C HIS A 155 1.63 -11.08 6.21
N SER A 156 2.44 -11.77 5.39
CA SER A 156 3.56 -12.62 5.82
C SER A 156 4.92 -11.98 5.55
N TYR A 157 4.96 -10.98 4.68
CA TYR A 157 6.13 -10.26 4.24
C TYR A 157 5.92 -8.77 4.45
N TYR A 158 7.00 -8.02 4.59
CA TYR A 158 6.99 -6.56 4.74
C TYR A 158 8.19 -5.94 4.02
N VAL A 159 8.10 -4.67 3.71
CA VAL A 159 9.16 -3.92 3.03
C VAL A 159 10.28 -3.56 4.01
N ASN A 160 11.52 -3.73 3.56
CA ASN A 160 12.76 -3.36 4.27
C ASN A 160 13.57 -2.40 3.39
N PRO A 161 13.27 -1.08 3.43
CA PRO A 161 13.98 -0.09 2.64
C PRO A 161 15.46 -0.03 3.01
N PHE A 162 16.36 0.14 2.01
CA PHE A 162 17.78 0.42 2.26
C PHE A 162 18.01 1.88 2.62
N ASP A 163 17.13 2.78 2.18
CA ASP A 163 17.08 4.17 2.55
C ASP A 163 16.01 4.37 3.64
N ALA A 164 16.47 4.70 4.85
CA ALA A 164 15.56 4.92 5.98
C ALA A 164 14.59 6.09 5.74
N ASP A 165 14.94 7.03 4.86
CA ASP A 165 14.08 8.16 4.52
C ASP A 165 12.82 7.76 3.74
N LEU A 166 12.77 6.55 3.20
CA LEU A 166 11.55 6.00 2.60
C LEU A 166 10.49 5.63 3.65
N THR A 167 10.92 5.21 4.86
CA THR A 167 10.01 4.82 5.93
C THR A 167 9.32 6.05 6.52
N VAL A 168 8.00 6.09 6.43
CA VAL A 168 7.17 7.14 7.04
C VAL A 168 6.37 6.64 8.22
N ASP A 169 6.19 5.32 8.34
CA ASP A 169 5.52 4.69 9.47
C ASP A 169 6.10 3.32 9.80
N GLU A 170 6.02 3.02 11.07
CA GLU A 170 6.44 1.74 11.63
C GLU A 170 5.33 1.10 12.48
N SER A 171 5.35 -0.21 12.54
CA SER A 171 4.57 -1.02 13.47
C SER A 171 5.48 -2.06 14.13
N VAL A 172 4.97 -2.77 15.13
CA VAL A 172 5.74 -3.79 15.86
C VAL A 172 5.04 -5.14 15.75
N TYR A 173 5.77 -6.14 15.27
CA TYR A 173 5.31 -7.54 15.29
C TYR A 173 6.48 -8.48 15.55
N GLY A 174 6.78 -8.70 16.83
CA GLY A 174 8.01 -9.36 17.29
C GLY A 174 9.23 -8.43 17.24
N ALA A 175 9.32 -7.61 16.22
CA ALA A 175 10.30 -6.52 16.05
C ALA A 175 9.64 -5.35 15.30
N PRO A 176 10.20 -4.14 15.36
CA PRO A 176 9.75 -3.04 14.52
C PRO A 176 9.91 -3.39 13.03
N PHE A 177 8.93 -2.95 12.21
CA PHE A 177 8.97 -3.10 10.76
C PHE A 177 8.34 -1.89 10.07
N THR A 178 8.82 -1.55 8.88
CA THR A 178 8.23 -0.52 8.03
C THR A 178 6.85 -0.96 7.56
N CYS A 179 5.84 -0.15 7.79
CA CYS A 179 4.46 -0.43 7.38
C CYS A 179 3.84 0.65 6.50
N ALA A 180 4.56 1.73 6.23
CA ALA A 180 4.27 2.63 5.14
C ALA A 180 5.55 3.32 4.65
N VAL A 181 5.59 3.57 3.35
CA VAL A 181 6.68 4.26 2.67
C VAL A 181 6.15 5.42 1.84
N ALA A 182 6.96 6.48 1.72
CA ALA A 182 6.64 7.60 0.86
C ALA A 182 7.89 8.21 0.24
N ARG A 183 7.76 8.66 -1.01
CA ARG A 183 8.73 9.51 -1.70
C ARG A 183 8.02 10.29 -2.80
N GLU A 184 8.21 11.61 -2.80
CA GLU A 184 7.61 12.50 -3.80
C GLU A 184 6.09 12.31 -3.90
N ASN A 185 5.59 11.87 -5.03
CA ASN A 185 4.18 11.64 -5.32
C ASN A 185 3.68 10.22 -5.02
N ILE A 186 4.50 9.37 -4.42
CA ILE A 186 4.15 7.98 -4.06
C ILE A 186 4.03 7.85 -2.55
N PHE A 187 2.90 7.31 -2.11
CA PHE A 187 2.67 6.85 -0.74
C PHE A 187 2.13 5.42 -0.79
N ALA A 188 2.62 4.55 0.07
CA ALA A 188 2.12 3.17 0.10
C ALA A 188 2.06 2.63 1.52
N THR A 189 1.09 1.73 1.78
CA THR A 189 0.84 1.12 3.08
C THR A 189 0.80 -0.39 3.00
N GLN A 190 1.38 -1.06 4.00
CA GLN A 190 1.24 -2.50 4.18
C GLN A 190 -0.13 -2.88 4.74
N PHE A 191 -0.71 -2.04 5.56
CA PHE A 191 -2.06 -2.22 6.08
C PHE A 191 -3.13 -1.89 5.05
N HIS A 192 -4.38 -2.22 5.36
CA HIS A 192 -5.55 -2.02 4.52
C HIS A 192 -6.38 -0.82 5.03
N PRO A 193 -6.21 0.40 4.50
CA PRO A 193 -7.04 1.53 4.93
C PRO A 193 -8.53 1.26 4.69
N GLU A 194 -8.90 0.55 3.61
CA GLU A 194 -10.29 0.20 3.28
C GLU A 194 -10.95 -0.76 4.28
N LYS A 195 -10.16 -1.36 5.19
CA LYS A 195 -10.64 -2.24 6.26
C LYS A 195 -10.43 -1.64 7.66
N SER A 196 -10.00 -0.38 7.73
CA SER A 196 -9.53 0.24 8.97
C SER A 196 -10.46 1.34 9.49
N GLY A 197 -11.76 1.24 9.18
CA GLY A 197 -12.79 2.14 9.71
C GLY A 197 -12.60 3.59 9.28
N ASP A 198 -13.05 4.54 10.13
CA ASP A 198 -13.09 5.97 9.79
C ASP A 198 -11.72 6.57 9.56
N LEU A 199 -10.70 6.14 10.29
CA LEU A 199 -9.34 6.64 10.13
C LEU A 199 -8.66 6.08 8.86
N GLY A 200 -9.05 4.88 8.43
CA GLY A 200 -8.71 4.37 7.10
C GLY A 200 -9.38 5.18 5.97
N LEU A 201 -10.65 5.55 6.14
CA LEU A 201 -11.33 6.47 5.20
C LEU A 201 -10.69 7.86 5.19
N GLN A 202 -10.15 8.32 6.32
CA GLN A 202 -9.44 9.60 6.36
C GLN A 202 -8.18 9.60 5.49
N ILE A 203 -7.43 8.47 5.41
CA ILE A 203 -6.30 8.34 4.48
C ILE A 203 -6.78 8.53 3.02
N TYR A 204 -7.87 7.88 2.63
CA TYR A 204 -8.42 8.04 1.28
C TYR A 204 -8.90 9.47 1.01
N ARG A 205 -9.50 10.13 2.00
CA ARG A 205 -9.89 11.55 1.88
C ARG A 205 -8.68 12.45 1.69
N ASN A 206 -7.63 12.22 2.48
CA ASN A 206 -6.38 12.96 2.36
C ASN A 206 -5.72 12.71 1.00
N PHE A 207 -5.72 11.46 0.53
CA PHE A 207 -5.19 11.10 -0.79
C PHE A 207 -5.93 11.81 -1.93
N ALA A 208 -7.26 11.92 -1.87
CA ALA A 208 -8.06 12.63 -2.88
C ALA A 208 -7.66 14.11 -3.01
N GLY A 209 -7.28 14.75 -1.91
CA GLY A 209 -6.84 16.15 -1.86
C GLY A 209 -5.34 16.36 -1.98
N TRP A 210 -4.53 15.30 -1.92
CA TRP A 210 -3.07 15.40 -1.86
C TRP A 210 -2.47 15.99 -3.14
N LYS A 211 -1.58 16.98 -2.95
CA LYS A 211 -0.77 17.61 -4.00
C LYS A 211 0.68 17.52 -3.56
N PRO A 212 1.43 16.49 -4.00
CA PRO A 212 2.82 16.27 -3.66
C PRO A 212 3.75 17.34 -4.19
#